data_ee56d68d225ab4c9a39898182e24d504
#
_entry.id   ee56d68d225ab4c9a39898182e24d504
#
_cell.length_a   1.000
_cell.length_b   1.000
_cell.length_c   1.000
_cell.angle_alpha   90.00
_cell.angle_beta   90.00
_cell.angle_gamma   90.00
#
_symmetry.space_group_name_H-M   'P 1'
#
loop_
_entity.id
_entity.type
_entity.pdbx_description
1 polymer ?
#
loop_
_entity_poly.entity_id
_entity_poly.type
_entity_poly.pdbx_seq_one_letter_code
_entity_poly.pdbx_strand_id
1 'polypeptide(L)'
;MSNDAQSTEGFFIQPKITGYRQLSEAEVALMNEGKALAEQCGAYISKLRNHRVPVEEGIQILGGPGASLDQRWISIGATDLQRGFMAVIRGIAQPTTF
;
A
#
# COMPACT_ATOMS: atom_id res chain seq x y z
N MET A 1 32.66 8.17 -1.01
CA MET A 1 32.06 8.20 -0.71
C MET A 1 31.48 8.34 -0.98
N SER A 2 31.37 8.49 -1.15
CA SER A 2 30.52 8.56 -1.23
C SER A 2 29.88 8.80 -1.31
N ASN A 3 29.77 9.12 -1.38
CA ASN A 3 28.99 9.42 -1.34
C ASN A 3 28.54 9.67 -1.16
N ASP A 4 28.68 9.84 -1.29
CA ASP A 4 28.19 10.22 -0.86
C ASP A 4 27.73 10.67 -0.98
N ALA A 5 27.51 10.46 -1.05
CA ALA A 5 27.01 10.90 -0.92
C ALA A 5 26.77 11.56 -1.24
N GLN A 6 26.59 11.67 -1.26
CA GLN A 6 26.49 12.37 -1.08
C GLN A 6 26.91 13.34 -1.28
N SER A 7 26.91 13.25 -1.57
CA SER A 7 27.68 14.38 -1.51
C SER A 7 27.14 15.55 -0.79
N THR A 8 27.93 16.24 -0.16
CA THR A 8 27.42 17.32 0.65
C THR A 8 27.15 18.55 -0.16
N GLU A 9 27.85 18.72 -1.24
CA GLU A 9 27.56 19.82 -2.10
C GLU A 9 26.21 19.60 -2.73
N GLY A 10 25.34 20.55 -2.66
CA GLY A 10 23.95 20.34 -3.03
C GLY A 10 23.19 19.51 -2.02
N PHE A 11 23.83 19.20 -0.92
CA PHE A 11 23.20 18.42 0.11
C PHE A 11 22.04 19.21 0.71
N PHE A 12 20.86 18.60 0.74
CA PHE A 12 19.67 19.23 1.28
C PHE A 12 19.33 18.60 2.61
N ILE A 13 19.27 19.40 3.64
CA ILE A 13 18.85 18.94 4.94
C ILE A 13 17.38 19.27 5.08
N GLN A 14 16.56 18.24 5.09
CA GLN A 14 15.13 18.43 5.12
C GLN A 14 14.72 18.98 6.49
N PRO A 15 13.99 20.11 6.51
CA PRO A 15 13.49 20.61 7.78
C PRO A 15 12.45 19.66 8.33
N LYS A 16 12.24 19.71 9.63
CA LYS A 16 11.24 18.92 10.29
C LYS A 16 9.85 19.35 9.83
N ILE A 17 9.02 18.39 9.49
CA ILE A 17 7.66 18.66 9.05
C ILE A 17 6.79 18.95 10.27
N THR A 18 6.06 20.05 10.21
CA THR A 18 5.19 20.47 11.32
C THR A 18 4.13 19.39 11.59
N GLY A 19 3.91 19.13 12.84
CA GLY A 19 2.87 18.20 13.26
C GLY A 19 3.31 16.75 13.38
N TYR A 20 4.54 16.44 12.96
CA TYR A 20 5.05 15.08 13.09
C TYR A 20 6.01 15.01 14.27
N ARG A 21 5.85 13.98 15.07
CA ARG A 21 6.67 13.78 16.24
C ARG A 21 7.79 12.79 15.95
N GLN A 22 8.74 12.76 16.84
CA GLN A 22 9.81 11.77 16.78
C GLN A 22 9.24 10.42 17.20
N LEU A 23 9.52 9.40 16.38
CA LEU A 23 9.05 8.05 16.67
C LEU A 23 10.13 7.26 17.39
N SER A 24 9.71 6.36 18.26
CA SER A 24 10.64 5.43 18.89
C SER A 24 11.01 4.34 17.89
N GLU A 25 12.07 3.62 18.23
CA GLU A 25 12.52 2.50 17.41
C GLU A 25 11.41 1.46 17.26
N ALA A 26 10.70 1.17 18.35
CA ALA A 26 9.62 0.20 18.31
C ALA A 26 8.47 0.69 17.43
N GLU A 27 8.18 1.98 17.47
CA GLU A 27 7.12 2.53 16.64
C GLU A 27 7.48 2.48 15.16
N VAL A 28 8.74 2.75 14.84
CA VAL A 28 9.20 2.65 13.46
C VAL A 28 9.06 1.20 12.97
N ALA A 29 9.43 0.24 13.83
CA ALA A 29 9.30 -1.17 13.47
C ALA A 29 7.84 -1.54 13.21
N LEU A 30 6.91 -1.05 14.03
CA LEU A 30 5.49 -1.31 13.83
C LEU A 30 4.99 -0.71 12.53
N MET A 31 5.44 0.50 12.20
CA MET A 31 5.04 1.12 10.94
C MET A 31 5.56 0.33 9.75
N ASN A 32 6.79 -0.14 9.82
CA ASN A 32 7.37 -0.91 8.73
C ASN A 32 6.66 -2.25 8.58
N GLU A 33 6.27 -2.86 9.69
CA GLU A 33 5.49 -4.08 9.66
C GLU A 33 4.13 -3.83 8.99
N GLY A 34 3.47 -2.75 9.37
CA GLY A 34 2.18 -2.39 8.76
C GLY A 34 2.31 -2.14 7.28
N LYS A 35 3.38 -1.48 6.86
CA LYS A 35 3.60 -1.22 5.44
C LYS A 35 3.85 -2.51 4.67
N ALA A 36 4.57 -3.46 5.26
CA ALA A 36 4.80 -4.74 4.62
C ALA A 36 3.48 -5.50 4.44
N LEU A 37 2.62 -5.46 5.44
CA LEU A 37 1.30 -6.08 5.33
C LEU A 37 0.46 -5.39 4.25
N ALA A 38 0.53 -4.08 4.17
CA ALA A 38 -0.19 -3.34 3.14
C ALA A 38 0.28 -3.74 1.75
N GLU A 39 1.58 -3.96 1.58
CA GLU A 39 2.11 -4.40 0.29
C GLU A 39 1.63 -5.79 -0.07
N GLN A 40 1.52 -6.67 0.91
CA GLN A 40 0.96 -8.00 0.66
C GLN A 40 -0.49 -7.91 0.22
N CYS A 41 -1.26 -7.03 0.84
CA CYS A 41 -2.63 -6.79 0.42
C CYS A 41 -2.68 -6.26 -1.01
N GLY A 42 -1.78 -5.35 -1.35
CA GLY A 42 -1.70 -4.81 -2.69
C GLY A 42 -1.39 -5.88 -3.73
N ALA A 43 -0.48 -6.78 -3.39
CA ALA A 43 -0.14 -7.90 -4.27
C ALA A 43 -1.35 -8.80 -4.47
N TYR A 44 -2.09 -9.05 -3.42
CA TYR A 44 -3.31 -9.86 -3.50
C TYR A 44 -4.35 -9.17 -4.40
N ILE A 45 -4.53 -7.88 -4.23
CA ILE A 45 -5.46 -7.12 -5.08
C ILE A 45 -5.05 -7.22 -6.55
N SER A 46 -3.75 -7.07 -6.83
CA SER A 46 -3.26 -7.22 -8.20
C SER A 46 -3.58 -8.60 -8.77
N LYS A 47 -3.40 -9.62 -7.94
CA LYS A 47 -3.71 -10.98 -8.35
C LYS A 47 -5.18 -11.11 -8.71
N LEU A 48 -6.07 -10.51 -7.92
CA LEU A 48 -7.49 -10.56 -8.19
C LEU A 48 -7.85 -9.77 -9.45
N ARG A 49 -7.20 -8.65 -9.68
CA ARG A 49 -7.45 -7.83 -10.87
C ARG A 49 -7.04 -8.55 -12.14
N ASN A 50 -6.03 -9.39 -12.05
CA ASN A 50 -5.51 -10.09 -13.22
C ASN A 50 -6.08 -11.49 -13.38
N HIS A 51 -6.92 -11.90 -12.45
CA HIS A 51 -7.50 -13.23 -12.50
C HIS A 51 -8.49 -13.33 -13.65
N ARG A 52 -8.41 -14.43 -14.38
CA ARG A 52 -9.35 -14.73 -15.46
C ARG A 52 -9.87 -16.14 -15.26
N VAL A 53 -11.17 -16.29 -15.41
CA VAL A 53 -11.80 -17.58 -15.27
C VAL A 53 -11.63 -18.33 -16.60
N PRO A 54 -11.02 -19.50 -16.59
CA PRO A 54 -10.88 -20.27 -17.81
C PRO A 54 -12.26 -20.66 -18.34
N VAL A 55 -12.39 -20.69 -19.68
CA VAL A 55 -13.61 -21.11 -20.32
C VAL A 55 -13.44 -22.56 -20.71
N GLU A 56 -14.30 -23.42 -20.19
CA GLU A 56 -14.32 -24.80 -20.62
C GLU A 56 -15.11 -24.91 -21.90
N GLU A 57 -14.67 -25.83 -22.77
CA GLU A 57 -15.31 -25.99 -24.05
C GLU A 57 -16.77 -26.38 -23.86
N GLY A 58 -17.67 -25.69 -24.55
CA GLY A 58 -19.08 -25.96 -24.45
C GLY A 58 -19.80 -25.38 -23.28
N ILE A 59 -19.08 -24.69 -22.41
CA ILE A 59 -19.68 -24.05 -21.23
C ILE A 59 -19.73 -22.56 -21.45
N GLN A 60 -20.91 -22.01 -21.25
CA GLN A 60 -21.08 -20.56 -21.32
C GLN A 60 -20.92 -19.97 -19.93
N ILE A 61 -19.89 -19.17 -19.76
CA ILE A 61 -19.64 -18.53 -18.48
C ILE A 61 -20.20 -17.12 -18.54
N LEU A 62 -20.92 -16.73 -17.52
CA LEU A 62 -21.46 -15.39 -17.43
C LEU A 62 -20.31 -14.40 -17.51
N GLY A 63 -20.41 -13.46 -18.43
CA GLY A 63 -19.35 -12.51 -18.69
C GLY A 63 -18.44 -12.93 -19.82
N GLY A 64 -18.63 -14.12 -20.37
CA GLY A 64 -17.90 -14.57 -21.54
C GLY A 64 -16.54 -15.14 -21.27
N PRO A 65 -15.80 -15.48 -22.32
CA PRO A 65 -14.48 -16.07 -22.19
C PRO A 65 -13.52 -15.13 -21.44
N GLY A 66 -12.79 -15.70 -20.53
CA GLY A 66 -11.83 -14.91 -19.75
C GLY A 66 -12.48 -13.95 -18.79
N ALA A 67 -13.71 -14.24 -18.37
CA ALA A 67 -14.42 -13.38 -17.44
C ALA A 67 -13.59 -13.16 -16.20
N SER A 68 -13.56 -11.92 -15.73
CA SER A 68 -12.83 -11.56 -14.53
C SER A 68 -13.75 -11.66 -13.32
N LEU A 69 -13.17 -11.49 -12.16
CA LEU A 69 -13.93 -11.34 -10.93
C LEU A 69 -14.66 -10.00 -10.97
N ASP A 70 -15.52 -9.79 -10.00
CA ASP A 70 -16.27 -8.55 -9.90
C ASP A 70 -15.32 -7.41 -9.55
N GLN A 71 -14.86 -6.71 -10.58
CA GLN A 71 -13.83 -5.69 -10.42
C GLN A 71 -14.33 -4.47 -9.68
N ARG A 72 -15.64 -4.23 -9.69
CA ARG A 72 -16.19 -3.11 -8.94
C ARG A 72 -15.96 -3.32 -7.44
N TRP A 73 -16.30 -4.50 -6.95
CA TRP A 73 -16.10 -4.79 -5.53
C TRP A 73 -14.63 -4.92 -5.17
N ILE A 74 -13.82 -5.45 -6.07
CA ILE A 74 -12.39 -5.52 -5.82
C ILE A 74 -11.80 -4.13 -5.69
N SER A 75 -12.25 -3.19 -6.52
CA SER A 75 -11.78 -1.81 -6.44
C SER A 75 -12.26 -1.11 -5.17
N ILE A 76 -13.50 -1.38 -4.77
CA ILE A 76 -14.01 -0.84 -3.51
C ILE A 76 -13.15 -1.36 -2.35
N GLY A 77 -12.88 -2.67 -2.34
CA GLY A 77 -12.07 -3.27 -1.29
C GLY A 77 -10.66 -2.73 -1.28
N ALA A 78 -10.08 -2.52 -2.46
CA ALA A 78 -8.72 -1.96 -2.55
C ALA A 78 -8.68 -0.57 -1.92
N THR A 79 -9.66 0.27 -2.23
CA THR A 79 -9.73 1.61 -1.65
C THR A 79 -9.90 1.55 -0.14
N ASP A 80 -10.78 0.68 0.32
CA ASP A 80 -11.03 0.55 1.76
C ASP A 80 -9.80 0.03 2.50
N LEU A 81 -9.07 -0.90 1.90
CA LEU A 81 -7.83 -1.39 2.49
C LEU A 81 -6.79 -0.27 2.58
N GLN A 82 -6.66 0.53 1.53
CA GLN A 82 -5.74 1.67 1.55
C GLN A 82 -6.11 2.64 2.65
N ARG A 83 -7.39 2.97 2.76
CA ARG A 83 -7.85 3.89 3.80
C ARG A 83 -7.64 3.30 5.18
N GLY A 84 -7.89 2.00 5.33
CA GLY A 84 -7.70 1.33 6.60
C GLY A 84 -6.25 1.35 7.04
N PHE A 85 -5.33 1.04 6.13
CA PHE A 85 -3.92 1.07 6.46
C PHE A 85 -3.44 2.48 6.77
N MET A 86 -3.93 3.48 6.03
CA MET A 86 -3.60 4.87 6.35
C MET A 86 -4.03 5.22 7.77
N ALA A 87 -5.22 4.81 8.15
CA ALA A 87 -5.71 5.10 9.50
C ALA A 87 -4.90 4.39 10.56
N VAL A 88 -4.55 3.12 10.33
CA VAL A 88 -3.76 2.36 11.30
C VAL A 88 -2.37 2.97 11.47
N ILE A 89 -1.74 3.33 10.36
CA ILE A 89 -0.42 3.96 10.41
C ILE A 89 -0.50 5.30 11.15
N ARG A 90 -1.56 6.06 10.92
CA ARG A 90 -1.75 7.30 11.65
C ARG A 90 -1.87 7.06 13.15
N GLY A 91 -2.46 5.92 13.54
CA GLY A 91 -2.55 5.54 14.95
C GLY A 91 -1.20 5.29 15.58
N ILE A 92 -0.24 4.83 14.80
CA ILE A 92 1.13 4.64 15.28
C ILE A 92 1.87 5.98 15.28
N ALA A 93 1.75 6.73 14.18
CA ALA A 93 2.49 7.99 14.02
C ALA A 93 2.00 9.07 14.97
N GLN A 94 0.69 9.09 15.24
CA GLN A 94 0.07 10.05 16.15
C GLN A 94 0.56 11.47 15.92
N PRO A 95 0.27 12.02 14.72
CA PRO A 95 0.69 13.41 14.47
C PRO A 95 0.07 14.35 15.49
N THR A 96 0.77 15.42 15.78
CA THR A 96 0.36 16.35 16.84
C THR A 96 -0.63 17.39 16.35
N THR A 97 -0.91 17.43 15.07
CA THR A 97 -1.86 18.37 14.49
C THR A 97 -2.91 17.62 13.67
N PHE A 98 -3.99 18.32 13.35
CA PHE A 98 -5.07 17.72 12.56
C PHE A 98 -4.60 17.34 11.16
#